data_dbfac386d0588fc71427e851801e34ac
#
_entry.id   dbfac386d0588fc71427e851801e34ac
#
_cell.length_a   1.000
_cell.length_b   1.000
_cell.length_c   1.000
_cell.angle_alpha   90.00
_cell.angle_beta   90.00
_cell.angle_gamma   90.00
#
_symmetry.space_group_name_H-M   'P 1'
#
loop_
_entity.id
_entity.type
_entity.pdbx_description
1 polymer ?
#
loop_
_entity_poly.entity_id
_entity_poly.type
_entity_poly.pdbx_seq_one_letter_code
_entity_poly.pdbx_strand_id
1 'polypeptide(L)'
;MWSQVLGTLPAPLFLFLAGISFAIVTDKLRQKGLPPGQIARTTIRRGAEILALGLLFRLQEFVVSWGWAPWSDLLRVDILNSIGVSMILMGMLMGLGCWIVLSLTRISRPRLVLGLMAAGMAAVISLLAPLMWTTWRPRWVPWPLESYVNGVHNLNEPQSWLFPIFPWSAFAFVGLAVGFSLLSDWARKHEARTFALAGAGGIGLIYLGRWLNAQPVQLYAAIDFWHTSPNFFLIRVGWLLAILTAAYLWCRWGLAQSGFSPLIQLGQTSLLVYWVHIEFVYGRISILPKHAVDILTASLGLVAIFFFMLGLSLLRTELKGRRPEMLGWFRKPVKAI
;
A
#
# COMPACT_ATOMS: atom_id res chain seq x y z
N MET A 1 -12.75 3.87 -19.12
CA MET A 1 -11.26 3.96 -19.06
C MET A 1 -10.74 4.66 -17.79
N TRP A 2 -11.14 5.91 -17.46
CA TRP A 2 -10.69 6.60 -16.25
C TRP A 2 -11.13 5.92 -14.95
N SER A 3 -12.35 5.39 -14.88
CA SER A 3 -12.87 4.64 -13.72
C SER A 3 -12.04 3.39 -13.41
N GLN A 4 -11.53 2.70 -14.43
CA GLN A 4 -10.67 1.54 -14.25
C GLN A 4 -9.30 1.94 -13.66
N VAL A 5 -8.68 3.02 -14.16
CA VAL A 5 -7.40 3.50 -13.62
C VAL A 5 -7.57 3.91 -12.16
N LEU A 6 -8.60 4.72 -11.84
CA LEU A 6 -8.86 5.17 -10.48
C LEU A 6 -9.20 4.01 -9.54
N GLY A 7 -10.02 3.06 -9.99
CA GLY A 7 -10.39 1.87 -9.21
C GLY A 7 -9.22 0.94 -8.89
N THR A 8 -8.14 0.99 -9.65
CA THR A 8 -6.94 0.16 -9.41
C THR A 8 -5.90 0.83 -8.51
N LEU A 9 -6.08 2.08 -8.08
CA LEU A 9 -5.10 2.83 -7.27
C LEU A 9 -5.17 2.59 -5.75
N PRO A 10 -6.32 2.29 -5.12
CA PRO A 10 -6.38 2.21 -3.65
C PRO A 10 -5.41 1.19 -3.05
N ALA A 11 -5.36 -0.03 -3.58
CA ALA A 11 -4.49 -1.07 -3.06
C ALA A 11 -2.98 -0.75 -3.23
N PRO A 12 -2.48 -0.31 -4.41
CA PRO A 12 -1.13 0.22 -4.54
C PRO A 12 -0.82 1.37 -3.58
N LEU A 13 -1.78 2.27 -3.35
CA LEU A 13 -1.60 3.41 -2.44
C LEU A 13 -1.42 2.95 -0.99
N PHE A 14 -2.21 1.98 -0.52
CA PHE A 14 -2.03 1.41 0.83
C PHE A 14 -0.65 0.78 1.00
N LEU A 15 -0.19 -0.01 0.06
CA LEU A 15 1.13 -0.64 0.08
C LEU A 15 2.25 0.41 0.04
N PHE A 16 2.13 1.41 -0.83
CA PHE A 16 3.07 2.51 -0.94
C PHE A 16 3.19 3.31 0.36
N LEU A 17 2.07 3.67 0.98
CA LEU A 17 2.06 4.38 2.26
C LEU A 17 2.60 3.52 3.41
N ALA A 18 2.33 2.21 3.40
CA ALA A 18 2.94 1.27 4.34
C ALA A 18 4.47 1.28 4.21
N GLY A 19 4.99 1.30 2.98
CA GLY A 19 6.43 1.42 2.71
C GLY A 19 7.04 2.73 3.22
N ILE A 20 6.39 3.88 2.98
CA ILE A 20 6.85 5.17 3.52
C ILE A 20 6.87 5.14 5.05
N SER A 21 5.80 4.66 5.68
CA SER A 21 5.72 4.53 7.14
C SER A 21 6.81 3.63 7.69
N PHE A 22 7.10 2.54 6.98
CA PHE A 22 8.16 1.60 7.33
C PHE A 22 9.55 2.25 7.27
N ALA A 23 9.83 3.09 6.26
CA ALA A 23 11.08 3.85 6.16
C ALA A 23 11.28 4.76 7.38
N ILE A 24 10.23 5.48 7.79
CA ILE A 24 10.26 6.37 8.96
C ILE A 24 10.59 5.59 10.24
N VAL A 25 9.95 4.45 10.44
CA VAL A 25 10.19 3.60 11.63
C VAL A 25 11.62 3.05 11.61
N THR A 26 12.06 2.50 10.48
CA THR A 26 13.41 1.93 10.33
C THR A 26 14.50 3.00 10.58
N ASP A 27 14.32 4.19 9.99
CA ASP A 27 15.29 5.29 10.18
C ASP A 27 15.34 5.77 11.64
N LYS A 28 14.19 5.86 12.32
CA LYS A 28 14.12 6.17 13.76
C LYS A 28 14.85 5.12 14.63
N LEU A 29 14.64 3.84 14.35
CA LEU A 29 15.29 2.76 15.08
C LEU A 29 16.81 2.79 14.86
N ARG A 30 17.25 3.02 13.62
CA ARG A 30 18.65 3.17 13.25
C ARG A 30 19.30 4.38 13.94
N GLN A 31 18.63 5.54 13.95
CA GLN A 31 19.12 6.75 14.64
C GLN A 31 19.25 6.55 16.16
N LYS A 32 18.42 5.68 16.74
CA LYS A 32 18.55 5.28 18.16
C LYS A 32 19.73 4.33 18.43
N GLY A 33 20.50 3.95 17.41
CA GLY A 33 21.64 3.07 17.54
C GLY A 33 21.27 1.59 17.75
N LEU A 34 20.04 1.16 17.44
CA LEU A 34 19.68 -0.24 17.57
C LEU A 34 20.46 -1.10 16.58
N PRO A 35 20.92 -2.30 17.01
CA PRO A 35 21.60 -3.22 16.11
C PRO A 35 20.68 -3.74 15.00
N PRO A 36 21.21 -4.08 13.80
CA PRO A 36 20.42 -4.50 12.64
C PRO A 36 19.46 -5.64 12.92
N GLY A 37 19.87 -6.62 13.72
CA GLY A 37 19.00 -7.74 14.10
C GLY A 37 17.79 -7.31 14.94
N GLN A 38 17.91 -6.31 15.80
CA GLN A 38 16.79 -5.76 16.55
C GLN A 38 15.87 -4.93 15.66
N ILE A 39 16.43 -4.17 14.71
CA ILE A 39 15.65 -3.44 13.70
C ILE A 39 14.81 -4.44 12.88
N ALA A 40 15.46 -5.48 12.35
CA ALA A 40 14.78 -6.53 11.60
C ALA A 40 13.67 -7.20 12.43
N ARG A 41 14.01 -7.66 13.64
CA ARG A 41 13.03 -8.31 14.53
C ARG A 41 11.82 -7.44 14.83
N THR A 42 12.04 -6.17 15.15
CA THR A 42 10.96 -5.23 15.48
C THR A 42 10.03 -4.99 14.28
N THR A 43 10.60 -4.82 13.10
CA THR A 43 9.85 -4.54 11.87
C THR A 43 9.16 -5.78 11.33
N ILE A 44 9.80 -6.96 11.36
CA ILE A 44 9.21 -8.25 11.00
C ILE A 44 8.03 -8.59 11.93
N ARG A 45 8.21 -8.41 13.25
CA ARG A 45 7.13 -8.61 14.22
C ARG A 45 5.92 -7.75 13.89
N ARG A 46 6.14 -6.49 13.54
CA ARG A 46 5.05 -5.58 13.14
C ARG A 46 4.35 -6.07 11.88
N GLY A 47 5.08 -6.56 10.89
CA GLY A 47 4.51 -7.18 9.70
C GLY A 47 3.69 -8.44 10.03
N ALA A 48 4.19 -9.28 10.92
CA ALA A 48 3.47 -10.47 11.39
C ALA A 48 2.18 -10.13 12.16
N GLU A 49 2.17 -9.05 12.96
CA GLU A 49 0.96 -8.53 13.62
C GLU A 49 -0.10 -8.10 12.59
N ILE A 50 0.29 -7.40 11.52
CA ILE A 50 -0.63 -7.01 10.44
C ILE A 50 -1.12 -8.23 9.65
N LEU A 51 -0.23 -9.19 9.38
CA LEU A 51 -0.62 -10.44 8.72
C LEU A 51 -1.64 -11.23 9.55
N ALA A 52 -1.42 -11.32 10.86
CA ALA A 52 -2.36 -11.97 11.78
C ALA A 52 -3.73 -11.27 11.79
N LEU A 53 -3.76 -9.93 11.76
CA LEU A 53 -5.00 -9.17 11.60
C LEU A 53 -5.68 -9.45 10.25
N GLY A 54 -4.92 -9.57 9.16
CA GLY A 54 -5.45 -9.95 7.85
C GLY A 54 -6.07 -11.35 7.87
N LEU A 55 -5.42 -12.32 8.50
CA LEU A 55 -5.95 -13.68 8.65
C LEU A 55 -7.22 -13.70 9.54
N LEU A 56 -7.24 -12.90 10.61
CA LEU A 56 -8.41 -12.75 11.46
C LEU A 56 -9.59 -12.14 10.69
N PHE A 57 -9.32 -11.14 9.85
CA PHE A 57 -10.34 -10.58 8.96
C PHE A 57 -10.91 -11.62 8.00
N ARG A 58 -10.05 -12.44 7.38
CA ARG A 58 -10.50 -13.54 6.51
C ARG A 58 -11.33 -14.58 7.26
N LEU A 59 -10.93 -14.92 8.48
CA LEU A 59 -11.70 -15.82 9.34
C LEU A 59 -13.09 -15.25 9.64
N GLN A 60 -13.17 -13.97 9.98
CA GLN A 60 -14.46 -13.31 10.22
C GLN A 60 -15.34 -13.32 8.95
N GLU A 61 -14.80 -12.95 7.80
CA GLU A 61 -15.53 -12.99 6.53
C GLU A 61 -16.05 -14.41 6.20
N PHE A 62 -15.21 -15.41 6.41
CA PHE A 62 -15.59 -16.81 6.19
C PHE A 62 -16.73 -17.23 7.14
N VAL A 63 -16.65 -16.88 8.42
CA VAL A 63 -17.70 -17.20 9.42
C VAL A 63 -19.01 -16.49 9.07
N VAL A 64 -18.98 -15.22 8.66
CA VAL A 64 -20.18 -14.47 8.24
C VAL A 64 -20.79 -15.05 6.96
N SER A 65 -19.96 -15.63 6.10
CA SER A 65 -20.37 -16.28 4.85
C SER A 65 -20.56 -17.81 4.97
N TRP A 66 -20.64 -18.34 6.19
CA TRP A 66 -20.74 -19.79 6.43
C TRP A 66 -21.87 -20.44 5.64
N GLY A 67 -21.55 -21.58 5.02
CA GLY A 67 -22.46 -22.35 4.19
C GLY A 67 -22.62 -21.86 2.74
N TRP A 68 -21.95 -20.77 2.35
CA TRP A 68 -22.02 -20.19 0.99
C TRP A 68 -20.65 -19.97 0.36
N ALA A 69 -19.65 -19.61 1.15
CA ALA A 69 -18.29 -19.44 0.68
C ALA A 69 -17.56 -20.78 0.64
N PRO A 70 -16.78 -21.06 -0.41
CA PRO A 70 -15.90 -22.22 -0.42
C PRO A 70 -14.84 -22.08 0.69
N TRP A 71 -14.38 -23.20 1.25
CA TRP A 71 -13.37 -23.20 2.30
C TRP A 71 -12.05 -22.55 1.87
N SER A 72 -11.76 -22.56 0.56
CA SER A 72 -10.59 -21.87 -0.04
C SER A 72 -10.58 -20.38 0.20
N ASP A 73 -11.75 -19.76 0.39
CA ASP A 73 -11.87 -18.33 0.70
C ASP A 73 -11.24 -17.94 2.05
N LEU A 74 -11.14 -18.87 2.98
CA LEU A 74 -10.44 -18.67 4.25
C LEU A 74 -8.96 -18.32 4.03
N LEU A 75 -8.34 -18.88 2.98
CA LEU A 75 -6.93 -18.70 2.65
C LEU A 75 -6.69 -17.67 1.54
N ARG A 76 -7.73 -16.95 1.16
CA ARG A 76 -7.66 -15.90 0.16
C ARG A 76 -6.69 -14.78 0.57
N VAL A 77 -5.86 -14.36 -0.36
CA VAL A 77 -4.90 -13.27 -0.13
C VAL A 77 -5.58 -11.92 -0.30
N ASP A 78 -5.73 -11.20 0.80
CA ASP A 78 -6.31 -9.86 0.85
C ASP A 78 -5.22 -8.79 1.01
N ILE A 79 -5.59 -7.51 0.89
CA ILE A 79 -4.64 -6.39 0.97
C ILE A 79 -3.92 -6.33 2.33
N LEU A 80 -4.58 -6.64 3.45
CA LEU A 80 -3.94 -6.68 4.76
C LEU A 80 -2.89 -7.78 4.85
N ASN A 81 -3.17 -8.94 4.25
CA ASN A 81 -2.22 -10.05 4.16
C ASN A 81 -0.99 -9.62 3.35
N SER A 82 -1.20 -8.99 2.20
CA SER A 82 -0.13 -8.47 1.35
C SER A 82 0.70 -7.38 2.04
N ILE A 83 0.08 -6.47 2.78
CA ILE A 83 0.79 -5.47 3.59
C ILE A 83 1.65 -6.17 4.63
N GLY A 84 1.08 -7.13 5.38
CA GLY A 84 1.79 -7.88 6.42
C GLY A 84 3.02 -8.60 5.86
N VAL A 85 2.85 -9.38 4.79
CA VAL A 85 3.96 -10.09 4.13
C VAL A 85 4.98 -9.11 3.54
N SER A 86 4.54 -8.04 2.88
CA SER A 86 5.45 -7.00 2.35
C SER A 86 6.28 -6.37 3.47
N MET A 87 5.69 -6.11 4.64
CA MET A 87 6.41 -5.58 5.80
C MET A 87 7.44 -6.58 6.35
N ILE A 88 7.14 -7.87 6.36
CA ILE A 88 8.10 -8.91 6.72
C ILE A 88 9.29 -8.91 5.75
N LEU A 89 9.02 -8.91 4.44
CA LEU A 89 10.05 -8.86 3.40
C LEU A 89 10.90 -7.57 3.48
N MET A 90 10.25 -6.42 3.69
CA MET A 90 10.96 -5.15 3.93
C MET A 90 11.81 -5.21 5.19
N GLY A 91 11.32 -5.86 6.26
CA GLY A 91 12.09 -6.05 7.50
C GLY A 91 13.36 -6.87 7.31
N MET A 92 13.26 -7.95 6.55
CA MET A 92 14.42 -8.78 6.18
C MET A 92 15.44 -7.98 5.35
N LEU A 93 14.96 -7.29 4.30
CA LEU A 93 15.83 -6.49 3.44
C LEU A 93 16.49 -5.34 4.21
N MET A 94 15.77 -4.65 5.09
CA MET A 94 16.33 -3.54 5.87
C MET A 94 17.26 -4.03 6.98
N GLY A 95 17.02 -5.19 7.57
CA GLY A 95 17.96 -5.83 8.50
C GLY A 95 19.31 -6.10 7.83
N LEU A 96 19.29 -6.70 6.63
CA LEU A 96 20.47 -6.91 5.80
C LEU A 96 21.11 -5.58 5.40
N GLY A 97 20.34 -4.62 4.94
CA GLY A 97 20.82 -3.30 4.54
C GLY A 97 21.47 -2.53 5.68
N CYS A 98 20.87 -2.54 6.87
CA CYS A 98 21.48 -1.91 8.05
C CYS A 98 22.76 -2.62 8.46
N TRP A 99 22.84 -3.95 8.36
CA TRP A 99 24.06 -4.70 8.60
C TRP A 99 25.17 -4.32 7.61
N ILE A 100 24.86 -4.24 6.30
CA ILE A 100 25.79 -3.79 5.26
C ILE A 100 26.31 -2.37 5.57
N VAL A 101 25.41 -1.45 5.90
CA VAL A 101 25.75 -0.05 6.22
C VAL A 101 26.70 0.04 7.42
N LEU A 102 26.51 -0.80 8.44
CA LEU A 102 27.38 -0.84 9.62
C LEU A 102 28.73 -1.52 9.34
N SER A 103 28.71 -2.59 8.52
CA SER A 103 29.94 -3.35 8.20
C SER A 103 30.89 -2.56 7.28
N LEU A 104 30.32 -1.70 6.43
CA LEU A 104 31.08 -0.89 5.48
C LEU A 104 31.27 0.53 6.06
N THR A 105 32.33 0.75 6.83
CA THR A 105 32.65 2.03 7.52
C THR A 105 32.76 3.25 6.60
N ARG A 106 32.82 3.07 5.27
CA ARG A 106 32.93 4.12 4.25
C ARG A 106 31.58 4.66 3.74
N ILE A 107 30.46 4.13 4.19
CA ILE A 107 29.14 4.58 3.69
C ILE A 107 28.76 5.90 4.35
N SER A 108 28.93 6.99 3.61
CA SER A 108 28.57 8.35 4.05
C SER A 108 27.07 8.65 3.95
N ARG A 109 26.30 7.88 3.14
CA ARG A 109 24.89 8.14 2.85
C ARG A 109 24.01 6.90 3.06
N PRO A 110 23.79 6.46 4.31
CA PRO A 110 23.08 5.22 4.60
C PRO A 110 21.63 5.20 4.07
N ARG A 111 20.91 6.31 4.15
CA ARG A 111 19.52 6.42 3.62
C ARG A 111 19.46 6.19 2.11
N LEU A 112 20.46 6.68 1.37
CA LEU A 112 20.56 6.45 -0.07
C LEU A 112 20.74 4.95 -0.39
N VAL A 113 21.64 4.27 0.33
CA VAL A 113 21.87 2.83 0.12
C VAL A 113 20.61 2.03 0.42
N LEU A 114 19.95 2.27 1.55
CA LEU A 114 18.71 1.59 1.91
C LEU A 114 17.58 1.87 0.90
N GLY A 115 17.48 3.12 0.42
CA GLY A 115 16.54 3.51 -0.62
C GLY A 115 16.81 2.82 -1.96
N LEU A 116 18.08 2.72 -2.38
CA LEU A 116 18.46 2.01 -3.62
C LEU A 116 18.21 0.50 -3.52
N MET A 117 18.47 -0.12 -2.36
CA MET A 117 18.14 -1.53 -2.13
C MET A 117 16.61 -1.75 -2.26
N ALA A 118 15.82 -0.87 -1.69
CA ALA A 118 14.36 -0.94 -1.81
C ALA A 118 13.90 -0.74 -3.27
N ALA A 119 14.44 0.25 -3.99
CA ALA A 119 14.12 0.48 -5.39
C ALA A 119 14.52 -0.71 -6.28
N GLY A 120 15.68 -1.29 -6.04
CA GLY A 120 16.15 -2.50 -6.72
C GLY A 120 15.21 -3.69 -6.49
N MET A 121 14.76 -3.91 -5.24
CA MET A 121 13.80 -4.98 -4.94
C MET A 121 12.44 -4.72 -5.61
N ALA A 122 11.95 -3.48 -5.63
CA ALA A 122 10.73 -3.12 -6.35
C ALA A 122 10.84 -3.44 -7.85
N ALA A 123 11.96 -3.10 -8.47
CA ALA A 123 12.23 -3.41 -9.87
C ALA A 123 12.27 -4.93 -10.12
N VAL A 124 12.98 -5.68 -9.28
CA VAL A 124 13.06 -7.15 -9.38
C VAL A 124 11.66 -7.78 -9.30
N ILE A 125 10.87 -7.41 -8.30
CA ILE A 125 9.51 -7.95 -8.13
C ILE A 125 8.62 -7.60 -9.33
N SER A 126 8.67 -6.35 -9.81
CA SER A 126 7.87 -5.92 -10.95
C SER A 126 8.27 -6.66 -12.24
N LEU A 127 9.57 -6.81 -12.51
CA LEU A 127 10.06 -7.49 -13.70
C LEU A 127 9.84 -9.01 -13.66
N LEU A 128 9.86 -9.62 -12.48
CA LEU A 128 9.58 -11.05 -12.34
C LEU A 128 8.08 -11.37 -12.34
N ALA A 129 7.20 -10.39 -12.12
CA ALA A 129 5.77 -10.63 -12.00
C ALA A 129 5.14 -11.39 -13.18
N PRO A 130 5.42 -11.07 -14.45
CA PRO A 130 4.88 -11.85 -15.57
C PRO A 130 5.30 -13.33 -15.53
N LEU A 131 6.58 -13.59 -15.21
CA LEU A 131 7.11 -14.95 -15.12
C LEU A 131 6.49 -15.74 -13.97
N MET A 132 6.31 -15.10 -12.80
CA MET A 132 5.70 -15.73 -11.63
C MET A 132 4.25 -16.13 -11.91
N TRP A 133 3.52 -15.35 -12.68
CA TRP A 133 2.11 -15.64 -13.01
C TRP A 133 1.93 -16.65 -14.14
N THR A 134 2.86 -16.74 -15.09
CA THR A 134 2.70 -17.56 -16.30
C THR A 134 3.44 -18.88 -16.23
N THR A 135 4.69 -18.88 -15.75
CA THR A 135 5.61 -20.02 -15.86
C THR A 135 5.90 -20.70 -14.52
N TRP A 136 5.86 -19.96 -13.40
CA TRP A 136 6.20 -20.51 -12.11
C TRP A 136 5.02 -21.32 -11.53
N ARG A 137 5.15 -22.65 -11.59
CA ARG A 137 4.15 -23.63 -11.12
C ARG A 137 4.84 -24.79 -10.40
N PRO A 138 5.41 -24.54 -9.20
CA PRO A 138 6.14 -25.56 -8.48
C PRO A 138 5.19 -26.59 -7.87
N ARG A 139 5.32 -27.86 -8.25
CA ARG A 139 4.49 -28.94 -7.73
C ARG A 139 4.73 -29.25 -6.24
N TRP A 140 5.89 -28.82 -5.70
CA TRP A 140 6.29 -29.04 -4.31
C TRP A 140 5.81 -27.96 -3.34
N VAL A 141 5.30 -26.83 -3.83
CA VAL A 141 4.74 -25.77 -2.98
C VAL A 141 3.26 -26.02 -2.76
N PRO A 142 2.79 -26.04 -1.50
CA PRO A 142 1.37 -26.09 -1.21
C PRO A 142 0.65 -24.89 -1.81
N TRP A 143 -0.52 -25.10 -2.40
CA TRP A 143 -1.28 -24.08 -3.10
C TRP A 143 -1.54 -22.81 -2.26
N PRO A 144 -1.75 -22.84 -0.92
CA PRO A 144 -1.92 -21.62 -0.16
C PRO A 144 -0.70 -20.71 -0.20
N LEU A 145 0.52 -21.27 -0.20
CA LEU A 145 1.75 -20.51 -0.34
C LEU A 145 1.93 -20.02 -1.76
N GLU A 146 1.62 -20.84 -2.76
CA GLU A 146 1.64 -20.41 -4.17
C GLU A 146 0.69 -19.23 -4.39
N SER A 147 -0.51 -19.26 -3.81
CA SER A 147 -1.48 -18.15 -3.87
C SER A 147 -0.94 -16.85 -3.30
N TYR A 148 -0.14 -16.92 -2.24
CA TYR A 148 0.54 -15.72 -1.71
C TYR A 148 1.59 -15.18 -2.67
N VAL A 149 2.28 -16.02 -3.43
CA VAL A 149 3.34 -15.60 -4.34
C VAL A 149 2.76 -15.02 -5.62
N ASN A 150 1.91 -15.76 -6.33
CA ASN A 150 1.43 -15.42 -7.67
C ASN A 150 -0.09 -15.38 -7.83
N GLY A 151 -0.86 -15.65 -6.77
CA GLY A 151 -2.31 -15.62 -6.77
C GLY A 151 -2.97 -16.80 -7.48
N VAL A 152 -2.24 -17.86 -7.81
CA VAL A 152 -2.76 -19.04 -8.51
C VAL A 152 -2.70 -20.25 -7.61
N HIS A 153 -3.73 -21.10 -7.64
CA HIS A 153 -3.75 -22.41 -7.01
C HIS A 153 -4.27 -23.49 -7.99
N ASN A 154 -4.03 -24.73 -7.70
CA ASN A 154 -4.30 -25.86 -8.60
C ASN A 154 -5.59 -26.63 -8.24
N LEU A 155 -6.63 -25.98 -7.72
CA LEU A 155 -7.87 -26.63 -7.27
C LEU A 155 -9.00 -26.64 -8.31
N ASN A 156 -8.76 -26.21 -9.55
CA ASN A 156 -9.76 -26.07 -10.61
C ASN A 156 -10.99 -25.19 -10.23
N GLU A 157 -10.87 -24.40 -9.17
CA GLU A 157 -11.89 -23.46 -8.74
C GLU A 157 -11.57 -22.04 -9.22
N PRO A 158 -12.58 -21.21 -9.51
CA PRO A 158 -12.36 -19.79 -9.81
C PRO A 158 -11.64 -19.11 -8.64
N GLN A 159 -10.48 -18.53 -8.90
CA GLN A 159 -9.72 -17.83 -7.88
C GLN A 159 -10.21 -16.43 -7.66
N SER A 160 -10.47 -16.11 -6.41
CA SER A 160 -10.73 -14.75 -5.96
C SER A 160 -9.51 -14.13 -5.25
N TRP A 161 -8.30 -14.52 -5.66
CA TRP A 161 -7.07 -13.86 -5.22
C TRP A 161 -7.06 -12.42 -5.71
N LEU A 162 -6.69 -11.49 -4.84
CA LEU A 162 -6.73 -10.08 -5.18
C LEU A 162 -5.33 -9.47 -5.17
N PHE A 163 -4.48 -9.85 -4.20
CA PHE A 163 -3.26 -9.10 -3.89
C PHE A 163 -2.06 -10.01 -3.56
N PRO A 164 -1.59 -10.89 -4.48
CA PRO A 164 -0.40 -11.70 -4.25
C PRO A 164 0.87 -10.83 -4.17
N ILE A 165 1.97 -11.40 -3.68
CA ILE A 165 3.26 -10.71 -3.53
C ILE A 165 3.70 -10.09 -4.87
N PHE A 166 3.61 -10.86 -5.97
CA PHE A 166 3.92 -10.38 -7.32
C PHE A 166 2.67 -9.89 -8.03
N PRO A 167 2.60 -8.63 -8.47
CA PRO A 167 3.58 -7.53 -8.31
C PRO A 167 3.34 -6.64 -7.07
N TRP A 168 2.35 -6.95 -6.23
CA TRP A 168 1.80 -5.99 -5.26
C TRP A 168 2.81 -5.50 -4.24
N SER A 169 3.69 -6.37 -3.72
CA SER A 169 4.73 -5.95 -2.77
C SER A 169 5.71 -4.94 -3.36
N ALA A 170 5.88 -4.88 -4.69
CA ALA A 170 6.72 -3.87 -5.32
C ALA A 170 6.29 -2.45 -4.98
N PHE A 171 4.98 -2.18 -4.83
CA PHE A 171 4.50 -0.86 -4.42
C PHE A 171 4.94 -0.49 -2.99
N ALA A 172 4.99 -1.46 -2.07
CA ALA A 172 5.52 -1.24 -0.73
C ALA A 172 7.02 -0.91 -0.77
N PHE A 173 7.78 -1.60 -1.61
CA PHE A 173 9.21 -1.31 -1.78
C PHE A 173 9.47 0.04 -2.47
N VAL A 174 8.62 0.47 -3.42
CA VAL A 174 8.68 1.84 -3.95
C VAL A 174 8.40 2.85 -2.85
N GLY A 175 7.37 2.62 -2.03
CA GLY A 175 7.06 3.46 -0.88
C GLY A 175 8.23 3.56 0.10
N LEU A 176 8.92 2.44 0.36
CA LEU A 176 10.11 2.38 1.18
C LEU A 176 11.26 3.22 0.61
N ALA A 177 11.52 3.12 -0.70
CA ALA A 177 12.54 3.90 -1.39
C ALA A 177 12.24 5.40 -1.36
N VAL A 178 10.99 5.78 -1.66
CA VAL A 178 10.52 7.16 -1.58
C VAL A 178 10.61 7.68 -0.14
N GLY A 179 10.23 6.88 0.86
CA GLY A 179 10.33 7.23 2.26
C GLY A 179 11.76 7.58 2.68
N PHE A 180 12.76 6.77 2.30
CA PHE A 180 14.17 7.11 2.56
C PHE A 180 14.65 8.34 1.79
N SER A 181 14.13 8.57 0.59
CA SER A 181 14.43 9.78 -0.18
C SER A 181 13.89 11.03 0.52
N LEU A 182 12.66 10.99 1.04
CA LEU A 182 12.04 12.08 1.79
C LEU A 182 12.75 12.36 3.13
N LEU A 183 13.34 11.33 3.75
CA LEU A 183 14.10 11.46 4.99
C LEU A 183 15.53 11.98 4.77
N SER A 184 15.96 12.16 3.52
CA SER A 184 17.31 12.67 3.22
C SER A 184 17.49 14.11 3.68
N ASP A 185 18.72 14.50 3.99
CA ASP A 185 19.03 15.87 4.44
C ASP A 185 18.78 16.89 3.33
N TRP A 186 18.94 16.47 2.07
CA TRP A 186 18.60 17.30 0.92
C TRP A 186 17.09 17.58 0.82
N ALA A 187 16.27 16.53 0.98
CA ALA A 187 14.82 16.67 0.94
C ALA A 187 14.29 17.58 2.06
N ARG A 188 14.87 17.46 3.26
CA ARG A 188 14.52 18.35 4.39
C ARG A 188 14.87 19.81 4.15
N LYS A 189 16.00 20.08 3.46
CA LYS A 189 16.41 21.45 3.11
C LYS A 189 15.64 22.04 1.93
N HIS A 190 15.18 21.19 1.01
CA HIS A 190 14.56 21.61 -0.26
C HIS A 190 13.20 20.91 -0.46
N GLU A 191 12.33 20.99 0.54
CA GLU A 191 11.07 20.27 0.58
C GLU A 191 10.22 20.49 -0.69
N ALA A 192 9.96 21.76 -1.06
CA ALA A 192 9.15 22.07 -2.25
C ALA A 192 9.75 21.51 -3.54
N ARG A 193 11.09 21.56 -3.68
CA ARG A 193 11.77 20.98 -4.85
C ARG A 193 11.68 19.45 -4.86
N THR A 194 11.75 18.82 -3.68
CA THR A 194 11.61 17.36 -3.55
C THR A 194 10.25 16.90 -4.07
N PHE A 195 9.16 17.56 -3.65
CA PHE A 195 7.82 17.19 -4.11
C PHE A 195 7.57 17.59 -5.56
N ALA A 196 8.13 18.72 -6.04
CA ALA A 196 8.08 19.07 -7.45
C ALA A 196 8.78 18.02 -8.34
N LEU A 197 9.97 17.54 -7.92
CA LEU A 197 10.67 16.46 -8.62
C LEU A 197 9.93 15.12 -8.53
N ALA A 198 9.28 14.82 -7.40
CA ALA A 198 8.45 13.63 -7.27
C ALA A 198 7.25 13.68 -8.24
N GLY A 199 6.57 14.83 -8.34
CA GLY A 199 5.47 15.05 -9.28
C GLY A 199 5.92 14.96 -10.74
N ALA A 200 6.99 15.66 -11.10
CA ALA A 200 7.56 15.60 -12.44
C ALA A 200 8.04 14.20 -12.82
N GLY A 201 8.72 13.51 -11.89
CA GLY A 201 9.11 12.10 -12.04
C GLY A 201 7.90 11.19 -12.20
N GLY A 202 6.83 11.43 -11.44
CA GLY A 202 5.57 10.70 -11.57
C GLY A 202 4.96 10.84 -12.97
N ILE A 203 4.87 12.05 -13.48
CA ILE A 203 4.42 12.33 -14.85
C ILE A 203 5.34 11.62 -15.87
N GLY A 204 6.65 11.71 -15.69
CA GLY A 204 7.64 11.03 -16.54
C GLY A 204 7.45 9.51 -16.56
N LEU A 205 7.18 8.87 -15.41
CA LEU A 205 6.91 7.44 -15.31
C LEU A 205 5.62 7.04 -16.02
N ILE A 206 4.56 7.87 -15.97
CA ILE A 206 3.32 7.63 -16.71
C ILE A 206 3.58 7.62 -18.22
N TYR A 207 4.29 8.61 -18.72
CA TYR A 207 4.64 8.68 -20.14
C TYR A 207 5.58 7.55 -20.56
N LEU A 208 6.60 7.25 -19.75
CA LEU A 208 7.54 6.14 -20.00
C LEU A 208 6.80 4.80 -20.05
N GLY A 209 5.93 4.51 -19.08
CA GLY A 209 5.17 3.27 -19.05
C GLY A 209 4.24 3.13 -20.26
N ARG A 210 3.59 4.22 -20.70
CA ARG A 210 2.78 4.24 -21.92
C ARG A 210 3.63 4.05 -23.18
N TRP A 211 4.77 4.71 -23.27
CA TRP A 211 5.69 4.61 -24.40
C TRP A 211 6.25 3.20 -24.51
N LEU A 212 6.72 2.61 -23.40
CA LEU A 212 7.18 1.21 -23.38
C LEU A 212 6.10 0.23 -23.80
N ASN A 213 4.85 0.47 -23.37
CA ASN A 213 3.72 -0.39 -23.75
C ASN A 213 3.35 -0.30 -25.24
N ALA A 214 3.68 0.81 -25.90
CA ALA A 214 3.46 1.02 -27.32
C ALA A 214 4.56 0.42 -28.21
N GLN A 215 5.68 -0.06 -27.63
CA GLN A 215 6.78 -0.64 -28.40
C GLN A 215 6.40 -2.03 -28.93
N PRO A 216 6.87 -2.39 -30.14
CA PRO A 216 6.58 -3.69 -30.75
C PRO A 216 7.35 -4.84 -30.06
N VAL A 217 8.41 -4.54 -29.32
CA VAL A 217 9.23 -5.54 -28.64
C VAL A 217 8.54 -6.01 -27.36
N GLN A 218 8.17 -7.27 -27.32
CA GLN A 218 7.61 -7.92 -26.13
C GLN A 218 8.69 -8.72 -25.41
N LEU A 219 9.00 -8.33 -24.18
CA LEU A 219 9.99 -9.03 -23.33
C LEU A 219 9.48 -10.36 -22.76
N TYR A 220 8.17 -10.55 -22.75
CA TYR A 220 7.51 -11.71 -22.14
C TYR A 220 6.55 -12.35 -23.13
N ALA A 221 6.51 -13.68 -23.15
CA ALA A 221 5.62 -14.45 -24.03
C ALA A 221 4.12 -14.22 -23.72
N ALA A 222 3.79 -13.98 -22.46
CA ALA A 222 2.43 -13.65 -22.01
C ALA A 222 2.47 -12.59 -20.92
N ILE A 223 1.61 -11.61 -21.02
CA ILE A 223 1.48 -10.49 -20.06
C ILE A 223 0.00 -10.16 -19.87
N ASP A 224 -0.43 -10.05 -18.61
CA ASP A 224 -1.66 -9.36 -18.27
C ASP A 224 -1.35 -7.89 -17.96
N PHE A 225 -1.81 -7.00 -18.85
CA PHE A 225 -1.52 -5.57 -18.72
C PHE A 225 -1.95 -5.01 -17.36
N TRP A 226 -3.12 -5.40 -16.87
CA TRP A 226 -3.70 -4.83 -15.65
C TRP A 226 -3.09 -5.40 -14.35
N HIS A 227 -2.54 -6.63 -14.39
CA HIS A 227 -2.10 -7.30 -13.17
C HIS A 227 -0.58 -7.49 -13.12
N THR A 228 0.06 -7.88 -14.20
CA THR A 228 1.47 -8.30 -14.16
C THR A 228 2.43 -7.39 -14.94
N SER A 229 1.91 -6.47 -15.78
CA SER A 229 2.76 -5.66 -16.66
C SER A 229 3.67 -4.70 -15.87
N PRO A 230 5.01 -4.77 -16.07
CA PRO A 230 5.92 -3.78 -15.54
C PRO A 230 5.64 -2.35 -16.07
N ASN A 231 5.11 -2.23 -17.28
CA ASN A 231 4.77 -0.95 -17.87
C ASN A 231 3.60 -0.30 -17.13
N PHE A 232 2.58 -1.10 -16.80
CA PHE A 232 1.45 -0.61 -16.00
C PHE A 232 1.84 -0.35 -14.55
N PHE A 233 2.78 -1.12 -14.00
CA PHE A 233 3.37 -0.83 -12.71
C PHE A 233 4.01 0.57 -12.67
N LEU A 234 4.80 0.94 -13.69
CA LEU A 234 5.38 2.29 -13.79
C LEU A 234 4.31 3.38 -13.85
N ILE A 235 3.23 3.16 -14.63
CA ILE A 235 2.10 4.09 -14.71
C ILE A 235 1.46 4.29 -13.32
N ARG A 236 1.22 3.19 -12.57
CA ARG A 236 0.66 3.27 -11.21
C ARG A 236 1.60 4.00 -10.26
N VAL A 237 2.91 3.69 -10.28
CA VAL A 237 3.90 4.41 -9.47
C VAL A 237 3.88 5.90 -9.79
N GLY A 238 3.78 6.26 -11.07
CA GLY A 238 3.63 7.66 -11.48
C GLY A 238 2.42 8.34 -10.85
N TRP A 239 1.27 7.67 -10.84
CA TRP A 239 0.06 8.17 -10.16
C TRP A 239 0.24 8.30 -8.64
N LEU A 240 0.92 7.34 -7.99
CA LEU A 240 1.20 7.41 -6.55
C LEU A 240 2.07 8.61 -6.19
N LEU A 241 3.08 8.92 -7.00
CA LEU A 241 3.92 10.12 -6.81
C LEU A 241 3.14 11.40 -7.06
N ALA A 242 2.24 11.43 -8.04
CA ALA A 242 1.35 12.56 -8.29
C ALA A 242 0.39 12.79 -7.12
N ILE A 243 -0.21 11.71 -6.57
CA ILE A 243 -1.07 11.77 -5.39
C ILE A 243 -0.28 12.27 -4.16
N LEU A 244 0.94 11.78 -3.96
CA LEU A 244 1.82 12.23 -2.88
C LEU A 244 2.13 13.73 -3.00
N THR A 245 2.41 14.20 -4.21
CA THR A 245 2.64 15.62 -4.50
C THR A 245 1.38 16.45 -4.27
N ALA A 246 0.22 15.98 -4.74
CA ALA A 246 -1.07 16.63 -4.48
C ALA A 246 -1.39 16.71 -2.98
N ALA A 247 -1.10 15.66 -2.22
CA ALA A 247 -1.25 15.66 -0.77
C ALA A 247 -0.33 16.68 -0.08
N TYR A 248 0.92 16.82 -0.54
CA TYR A 248 1.82 17.86 -0.06
C TYR A 248 1.28 19.27 -0.33
N LEU A 249 0.80 19.53 -1.56
CA LEU A 249 0.20 20.83 -1.93
C LEU A 249 -1.05 21.13 -1.09
N TRP A 250 -1.89 20.11 -0.88
CA TRP A 250 -3.06 20.19 -0.01
C TRP A 250 -2.69 20.57 1.43
N CYS A 251 -1.67 19.94 1.99
CA CYS A 251 -1.20 20.22 3.35
C CYS A 251 -0.52 21.61 3.43
N ARG A 252 0.16 22.05 2.38
CA ARG A 252 0.93 23.30 2.38
C ARG A 252 0.06 24.53 2.16
N TRP A 253 -0.94 24.44 1.28
CA TRP A 253 -1.75 25.60 0.85
C TRP A 253 -3.26 25.33 0.87
N GLY A 254 -3.68 24.18 1.27
CA GLY A 254 -5.08 23.77 1.20
C GLY A 254 -5.82 23.86 2.51
N LEU A 255 -7.04 23.34 2.48
CA LEU A 255 -7.98 23.34 3.58
C LEU A 255 -7.53 22.54 4.81
N ALA A 256 -6.47 21.73 4.71
CA ALA A 256 -5.91 21.00 5.86
C ALA A 256 -5.38 21.94 6.97
N GLN A 257 -5.10 23.19 6.64
CA GLN A 257 -4.66 24.21 7.61
C GLN A 257 -5.84 24.94 8.28
N SER A 258 -7.06 24.77 7.79
CA SER A 258 -8.22 25.60 8.13
C SER A 258 -9.19 24.95 9.13
N GLY A 259 -8.83 23.85 9.81
CA GLY A 259 -9.71 23.23 10.81
C GLY A 259 -9.92 21.72 10.59
N PHE A 260 -11.14 21.24 10.83
CA PHE A 260 -11.49 19.83 10.71
C PHE A 260 -11.38 19.32 9.27
N SER A 261 -10.60 18.25 9.07
CA SER A 261 -10.50 17.56 7.79
C SER A 261 -11.07 16.14 7.89
N PRO A 262 -12.17 15.82 7.20
CA PRO A 262 -12.73 14.48 7.15
C PRO A 262 -11.72 13.44 6.65
N LEU A 263 -10.88 13.80 5.68
CA LEU A 263 -9.86 12.89 5.12
C LEU A 263 -8.80 12.54 6.16
N ILE A 264 -8.32 13.51 6.94
CA ILE A 264 -7.35 13.27 8.02
C ILE A 264 -8.00 12.40 9.09
N GLN A 265 -9.25 12.68 9.46
CA GLN A 265 -9.99 11.90 10.46
C GLN A 265 -10.15 10.43 10.04
N LEU A 266 -10.57 10.17 8.80
CA LEU A 266 -10.66 8.82 8.25
C LEU A 266 -9.30 8.13 8.18
N GLY A 267 -8.25 8.86 7.81
CA GLY A 267 -6.88 8.36 7.78
C GLY A 267 -6.36 7.92 9.14
N GLN A 268 -6.67 8.64 10.22
CA GLN A 268 -6.25 8.28 11.58
C GLN A 268 -6.91 6.99 12.09
N THR A 269 -8.05 6.61 11.54
CA THR A 269 -8.79 5.39 11.88
C THR A 269 -8.86 4.41 10.71
N SER A 270 -7.94 4.51 9.78
CA SER A 270 -7.97 3.83 8.46
C SER A 270 -8.22 2.32 8.54
N LEU A 271 -7.65 1.61 9.52
CA LEU A 271 -7.85 0.17 9.68
C LEU A 271 -9.32 -0.16 10.05
N LEU A 272 -9.94 0.62 10.96
CA LEU A 272 -11.35 0.44 11.30
C LEU A 272 -12.25 0.75 10.09
N VAL A 273 -11.98 1.88 9.43
CA VAL A 273 -12.71 2.29 8.24
C VAL A 273 -12.60 1.24 7.15
N TYR A 274 -11.38 0.74 6.88
CA TYR A 274 -11.16 -0.35 5.93
C TYR A 274 -11.97 -1.59 6.30
N TRP A 275 -11.86 -2.07 7.54
CA TRP A 275 -12.51 -3.29 7.99
C TRP A 275 -14.03 -3.22 7.84
N VAL A 276 -14.64 -2.13 8.31
CA VAL A 276 -16.10 -1.99 8.29
C VAL A 276 -16.63 -1.70 6.89
N HIS A 277 -15.95 -0.83 6.10
CA HIS A 277 -16.47 -0.51 4.77
C HIS A 277 -16.44 -1.71 3.82
N ILE A 278 -15.45 -2.60 3.91
CA ILE A 278 -15.41 -3.82 3.09
C ILE A 278 -16.64 -4.69 3.35
N GLU A 279 -17.05 -4.84 4.61
CA GLU A 279 -18.26 -5.60 4.96
C GLU A 279 -19.54 -4.99 4.36
N PHE A 280 -19.66 -3.66 4.40
CA PHE A 280 -20.84 -2.97 3.87
C PHE A 280 -20.85 -2.85 2.35
N VAL A 281 -19.71 -2.77 1.69
CA VAL A 281 -19.61 -2.59 0.23
C VAL A 281 -19.51 -3.93 -0.50
N TYR A 282 -18.64 -4.82 -0.02
CA TYR A 282 -18.34 -6.09 -0.69
C TYR A 282 -18.81 -7.31 0.07
N GLY A 283 -19.02 -7.18 1.38
CA GLY A 283 -19.45 -8.25 2.26
C GLY A 283 -20.92 -8.60 2.07
N ARG A 284 -21.40 -9.49 2.91
CA ARG A 284 -22.77 -9.99 2.89
C ARG A 284 -23.78 -9.02 3.48
N ILE A 285 -23.31 -8.06 4.27
CA ILE A 285 -24.13 -7.00 4.89
C ILE A 285 -24.45 -5.90 3.86
N SER A 286 -23.93 -5.97 2.64
CA SER A 286 -24.21 -5.00 1.58
C SER A 286 -25.71 -4.95 1.27
N ILE A 287 -26.30 -3.76 1.37
CA ILE A 287 -27.72 -3.51 1.10
C ILE A 287 -27.95 -3.37 -0.41
N LEU A 288 -26.95 -2.90 -1.16
CA LEU A 288 -27.06 -2.66 -2.60
C LEU A 288 -26.74 -3.95 -3.38
N PRO A 289 -27.52 -4.25 -4.44
CA PRO A 289 -27.23 -5.37 -5.33
C PRO A 289 -25.86 -5.19 -5.99
N LYS A 290 -25.04 -6.24 -5.97
CA LYS A 290 -23.71 -6.21 -6.60
C LYS A 290 -23.87 -6.20 -8.12
N HIS A 291 -23.17 -5.29 -8.80
CA HIS A 291 -23.13 -5.13 -10.26
C HIS A 291 -24.47 -4.82 -10.96
N ALA A 292 -25.51 -4.42 -10.22
CA ALA A 292 -26.86 -4.24 -10.76
C ALA A 292 -27.50 -2.89 -10.39
N VAL A 293 -26.70 -1.88 -10.07
CA VAL A 293 -27.20 -0.54 -9.72
C VAL A 293 -26.80 0.49 -10.77
N ASP A 294 -27.66 1.47 -11.01
CA ASP A 294 -27.38 2.63 -11.86
C ASP A 294 -26.36 3.60 -11.20
N ILE A 295 -25.84 4.52 -12.00
CA ILE A 295 -24.80 5.47 -11.55
C ILE A 295 -25.29 6.35 -10.41
N LEU A 296 -26.55 6.78 -10.42
CA LEU A 296 -27.11 7.62 -9.37
C LEU A 296 -27.17 6.88 -8.04
N THR A 297 -27.73 5.67 -8.02
CA THR A 297 -27.82 4.81 -6.83
C THR A 297 -26.42 4.46 -6.29
N ALA A 298 -25.46 4.15 -7.17
CA ALA A 298 -24.08 3.91 -6.78
C ALA A 298 -23.44 5.17 -6.15
N SER A 299 -23.70 6.36 -6.71
CA SER A 299 -23.16 7.62 -6.18
C SER A 299 -23.77 7.97 -4.82
N LEU A 300 -25.08 7.78 -4.65
CA LEU A 300 -25.74 7.98 -3.36
C LEU A 300 -25.22 6.98 -2.31
N GLY A 301 -25.03 5.72 -2.69
CA GLY A 301 -24.42 4.70 -1.84
C GLY A 301 -23.00 5.09 -1.40
N LEU A 302 -22.18 5.63 -2.31
CA LEU A 302 -20.84 6.12 -2.01
C LEU A 302 -20.87 7.27 -0.99
N VAL A 303 -21.77 8.22 -1.15
CA VAL A 303 -21.93 9.35 -0.23
C VAL A 303 -22.41 8.85 1.14
N ALA A 304 -23.38 7.95 1.17
CA ALA A 304 -23.90 7.37 2.41
C ALA A 304 -22.81 6.62 3.18
N ILE A 305 -22.03 5.75 2.51
CA ILE A 305 -20.94 5.01 3.17
C ILE A 305 -19.83 5.95 3.65
N PHE A 306 -19.52 7.02 2.91
CA PHE A 306 -18.54 8.01 3.35
C PHE A 306 -18.94 8.67 4.67
N PHE A 307 -20.18 9.15 4.79
CA PHE A 307 -20.66 9.77 6.03
C PHE A 307 -20.80 8.77 7.17
N PHE A 308 -21.21 7.55 6.88
CA PHE A 308 -21.27 6.48 7.88
C PHE A 308 -19.87 6.16 8.44
N MET A 309 -18.87 6.02 7.56
CA MET A 309 -17.49 5.79 7.97
C MET A 309 -16.91 6.98 8.75
N LEU A 310 -17.26 8.20 8.37
CA LEU A 310 -16.84 9.40 9.08
C LEU A 310 -17.43 9.42 10.51
N GLY A 311 -18.72 9.13 10.66
CA GLY A 311 -19.39 9.01 11.95
C GLY A 311 -18.76 7.95 12.85
N LEU A 312 -18.48 6.77 12.29
CA LEU A 312 -17.79 5.67 12.99
C LEU A 312 -16.37 6.06 13.43
N SER A 313 -15.65 6.78 12.56
CA SER A 313 -14.31 7.30 12.86
C SER A 313 -14.32 8.30 14.01
N LEU A 314 -15.28 9.23 14.02
CA LEU A 314 -15.47 10.20 15.09
C LEU A 314 -15.81 9.52 16.41
N LEU A 315 -16.79 8.61 16.40
CA LEU A 315 -17.19 7.84 17.57
C LEU A 315 -16.00 7.09 18.21
N ARG A 316 -15.18 6.43 17.38
CA ARG A 316 -13.97 5.76 17.86
C ARG A 316 -13.00 6.73 18.52
N THR A 317 -12.85 7.92 17.96
CA THR A 317 -11.92 8.94 18.47
C THR A 317 -12.37 9.45 19.82
N GLU A 318 -13.67 9.67 19.99
CA GLU A 318 -14.29 10.04 21.28
C GLU A 318 -14.13 8.94 22.33
N LEU A 319 -14.46 7.69 21.99
CA LEU A 319 -14.33 6.54 22.90
C LEU A 319 -12.90 6.31 23.39
N LYS A 320 -11.89 6.74 22.63
CA LYS A 320 -10.48 6.68 23.06
C LYS A 320 -10.06 7.86 23.93
N GLY A 321 -10.98 8.74 24.33
CA GLY A 321 -10.69 9.95 25.12
C GLY A 321 -9.86 11.00 24.36
N ARG A 322 -9.67 10.81 23.06
CA ARG A 322 -9.09 11.82 22.17
C ARG A 322 -10.23 12.70 21.70
N ARG A 323 -10.20 13.97 22.03
CA ARG A 323 -11.19 14.91 21.47
C ARG A 323 -10.99 14.94 19.95
N PRO A 324 -12.06 14.78 19.15
CA PRO A 324 -11.98 14.99 17.71
C PRO A 324 -11.42 16.40 17.46
N GLU A 325 -10.55 16.55 16.46
CA GLU A 325 -10.03 17.87 16.09
C GLU A 325 -11.13 18.85 15.59
N MET A 326 -12.39 18.43 15.59
CA MET A 326 -13.57 19.27 15.33
C MET A 326 -13.62 20.54 16.20
N LEU A 327 -13.06 20.51 17.40
CA LEU A 327 -12.97 21.68 18.31
C LEU A 327 -11.75 22.57 18.02
N GLY A 328 -10.89 22.17 17.11
CA GLY A 328 -9.71 22.93 16.69
C GLY A 328 -10.02 24.20 15.89
N TRP A 329 -11.27 24.39 15.44
CA TRP A 329 -11.68 25.59 14.71
C TRP A 329 -11.50 26.88 15.54
N PHE A 330 -11.31 26.74 16.84
CA PHE A 330 -11.04 27.88 17.76
C PHE A 330 -9.61 27.90 18.32
N ARG A 331 -8.70 27.06 17.86
CA ARG A 331 -7.31 27.04 18.34
C ARG A 331 -6.29 27.19 17.22
N LYS A 332 -5.34 28.09 17.50
CA LYS A 332 -4.18 28.59 16.75
C LYS A 332 -3.56 27.62 15.70
N PRO A 333 -3.01 28.17 14.61
CA PRO A 333 -2.38 27.38 13.54
C PRO A 333 -1.28 26.48 14.13
N VAL A 334 -1.28 25.23 13.71
CA VAL A 334 -0.23 24.27 14.02
C VAL A 334 1.07 24.85 13.47
N LYS A 335 2.02 25.17 14.35
CA LYS A 335 3.39 25.50 13.92
C LYS A 335 3.91 24.33 13.12
N ALA A 336 4.25 24.60 11.85
CA ALA A 336 4.95 23.65 11.01
C ALA A 336 6.23 23.20 11.72
N ILE A 337 6.38 21.88 11.87
CA ILE A 337 7.59 21.22 12.35
C ILE A 337 8.59 21.15 11.21
#